data_c2f01f141016038ff691bb368433d208
#
_entry.id   c2f01f141016038ff691bb368433d208
#
_cell.length_a   1.000
_cell.length_b   1.000
_cell.length_c   1.000
_cell.angle_alpha   90.00
_cell.angle_beta   90.00
_cell.angle_gamma   90.00
#
_symmetry.space_group_name_H-M   'P 1'
#
loop_
_entity.id
_entity.type
_entity.pdbx_description
1 polymer ?
#
loop_
_entity_poly.entity_id
_entity_poly.type
_entity_poly.pdbx_seq_one_letter_code
_entity_poly.pdbx_strand_id
1 'polypeptide(L)'
;GSDSHTRYGALGTMAMGEGGPELVKQLLCKTYDIKMPGVVAIYLTGEPMKGVGPQDVALAIIGAVFKNGYVNNKVMEFVGPGVASLSADFRIGVDVMTTETTCLSSIWTTDDKIKEFYEIHKRPESYKELKPADVAYYDGMVYVDLSTIKPMIAMPFHPSNVYTIEELNANLMDILDDVEKRALVSLDNNKVNYTLKDKVHNGRLYVEQGVIAGCAGGGFEN
;
A
#
# COMPACT_ATOMS: atom_id res chain seq x y z
N GLY A 1 -3.19 -10.40 -12.83
CA GLY A 1 -3.22 -11.59 -11.95
C GLY A 1 -4.55 -11.77 -11.24
N SER A 2 -4.77 -12.92 -10.61
CA SER A 2 -6.03 -13.27 -9.93
C SER A 2 -6.13 -12.74 -8.50
N ASP A 3 -5.02 -12.30 -7.95
CA ASP A 3 -4.94 -11.70 -6.62
C ASP A 3 -4.96 -10.18 -6.74
N SER A 4 -5.75 -9.50 -5.90
CA SER A 4 -5.84 -8.04 -5.89
C SER A 4 -4.50 -7.36 -5.54
N HIS A 5 -3.62 -8.06 -4.84
CA HIS A 5 -2.26 -7.61 -4.53
C HIS A 5 -1.23 -7.97 -5.62
N THR A 6 -1.66 -8.44 -6.79
CA THR A 6 -0.79 -8.58 -7.98
C THR A 6 -0.46 -7.19 -8.53
N ARG A 7 0.30 -6.42 -7.77
CA ARG A 7 0.71 -5.06 -8.09
C ARG A 7 2.23 -4.98 -7.98
N TYR A 8 2.87 -5.01 -9.14
CA TYR A 8 4.32 -4.94 -9.25
C TYR A 8 4.73 -3.79 -10.18
N GLY A 9 4.04 -2.66 -10.04
CA GLY A 9 4.35 -1.42 -10.74
C GLY A 9 5.75 -0.91 -10.43
N ALA A 10 6.27 -1.24 -9.25
CA ALA A 10 7.64 -0.97 -8.84
C ALA A 10 8.69 -1.55 -9.80
N LEU A 11 8.35 -2.59 -10.54
CA LEU A 11 9.24 -3.22 -11.54
C LEU A 11 9.14 -2.60 -12.95
N GLY A 12 8.51 -1.44 -13.08
CA GLY A 12 8.35 -0.75 -14.38
C GLY A 12 7.21 -1.33 -15.22
N THR A 13 6.17 -1.82 -14.58
CA THR A 13 4.98 -2.37 -15.24
C THR A 13 3.72 -1.68 -14.74
N MET A 14 2.63 -1.78 -15.48
CA MET A 14 1.30 -1.46 -14.99
C MET A 14 0.60 -2.77 -14.65
N ALA A 15 0.83 -3.25 -13.43
CA ALA A 15 0.29 -4.52 -12.97
C ALA A 15 -1.09 -4.30 -12.33
N MET A 16 -2.07 -5.12 -12.73
CA MET A 16 -3.42 -5.09 -12.20
C MET A 16 -3.81 -6.45 -11.62
N GLY A 17 -4.35 -6.44 -10.41
CA GLY A 17 -5.01 -7.60 -9.81
C GLY A 17 -6.48 -7.59 -10.21
N GLU A 18 -6.94 -8.68 -10.82
CA GLU A 18 -8.26 -8.78 -11.42
C GLU A 18 -8.98 -10.06 -11.02
N GLY A 19 -10.29 -10.07 -11.20
CA GLY A 19 -11.12 -11.23 -10.93
C GLY A 19 -11.10 -12.30 -12.04
N GLY A 20 -11.89 -13.35 -11.83
CA GLY A 20 -11.96 -14.51 -12.73
C GLY A 20 -12.27 -14.19 -14.18
N PRO A 21 -13.27 -13.33 -14.50
CA PRO A 21 -13.61 -13.03 -15.89
C PRO A 21 -12.46 -12.47 -16.72
N GLU A 22 -11.66 -11.58 -16.14
CA GLU A 22 -10.51 -10.97 -16.79
C GLU A 22 -9.38 -11.97 -16.98
N LEU A 23 -9.20 -12.89 -16.04
CA LEU A 23 -8.24 -13.99 -16.19
C LEU A 23 -8.63 -14.94 -17.32
N VAL A 24 -9.91 -15.25 -17.48
CA VAL A 24 -10.39 -16.04 -18.61
C VAL A 24 -10.07 -15.36 -19.94
N LYS A 25 -10.23 -14.04 -20.03
CA LYS A 25 -9.83 -13.28 -21.22
C LYS A 25 -8.33 -13.45 -21.51
N GLN A 26 -7.48 -13.38 -20.47
CA GLN A 26 -6.03 -13.58 -20.62
C GLN A 26 -5.70 -15.02 -21.11
N LEU A 27 -6.30 -16.03 -20.50
CA LEU A 27 -6.11 -17.43 -20.90
C LEU A 27 -6.55 -17.69 -22.35
N LEU A 28 -7.57 -16.99 -22.82
CA LEU A 28 -8.06 -17.06 -24.19
C LEU A 28 -7.33 -16.11 -25.15
N CYS A 29 -6.25 -15.45 -24.71
CA CYS A 29 -5.50 -14.46 -25.47
C CYS A 29 -6.40 -13.35 -26.06
N LYS A 30 -7.40 -12.92 -25.30
CA LYS A 30 -8.30 -11.82 -25.68
C LYS A 30 -7.76 -10.49 -25.19
N THR A 31 -8.30 -9.40 -25.74
CA THR A 31 -8.01 -8.04 -25.29
C THR A 31 -8.63 -7.75 -23.94
N TYR A 32 -8.00 -6.85 -23.22
CA TYR A 32 -8.51 -6.27 -21.98
C TYR A 32 -8.71 -4.78 -22.20
N ASP A 33 -9.95 -4.36 -22.31
CA ASP A 33 -10.30 -2.97 -22.58
C ASP A 33 -10.51 -2.23 -21.27
N ILE A 34 -9.77 -1.17 -21.05
CA ILE A 34 -9.90 -0.28 -19.89
C ILE A 34 -10.27 1.12 -20.35
N LYS A 35 -11.09 1.81 -19.58
CA LYS A 35 -11.29 3.26 -19.76
C LYS A 35 -9.99 3.95 -19.38
N MET A 36 -9.53 4.92 -20.20
CA MET A 36 -8.36 5.71 -19.88
C MET A 36 -8.49 6.28 -18.46
N PRO A 37 -7.64 5.87 -17.51
CA PRO A 37 -7.71 6.34 -16.13
C PRO A 37 -7.09 7.72 -16.00
N GLY A 38 -7.52 8.46 -14.97
CA GLY A 38 -6.73 9.57 -14.46
C GLY A 38 -5.45 9.09 -13.80
N VAL A 39 -4.46 9.97 -13.70
CA VAL A 39 -3.16 9.68 -13.07
C VAL A 39 -2.90 10.64 -11.93
N VAL A 40 -2.58 10.11 -10.76
CA VAL A 40 -2.20 10.88 -9.57
C VAL A 40 -0.74 10.64 -9.26
N ALA A 41 0.05 11.71 -9.22
CA ALA A 41 1.44 11.64 -8.80
C ALA A 41 1.53 11.38 -7.29
N ILE A 42 2.28 10.37 -6.89
CA ILE A 42 2.73 10.17 -5.51
C ILE A 42 4.17 10.64 -5.45
N TYR A 43 4.35 11.89 -5.02
CA TYR A 43 5.65 12.55 -5.06
C TYR A 43 6.41 12.30 -3.77
N LEU A 44 7.43 11.44 -3.85
CA LEU A 44 8.24 11.02 -2.71
C LEU A 44 9.48 11.91 -2.55
N THR A 45 9.74 12.34 -1.32
CA THR A 45 10.98 13.03 -0.93
C THR A 45 11.58 12.40 0.31
N GLY A 46 12.83 12.74 0.62
CA GLY A 46 13.52 12.22 1.80
C GLY A 46 13.81 10.72 1.71
N GLU A 47 14.08 10.13 2.86
CA GLU A 47 14.34 8.70 3.04
C GLU A 47 13.67 8.20 4.32
N PRO A 48 13.23 6.93 4.40
CA PRO A 48 12.59 6.40 5.60
C PRO A 48 13.55 6.41 6.79
N MET A 49 13.01 6.75 7.95
CA MET A 49 13.76 6.61 9.21
C MET A 49 13.99 5.14 9.55
N LYS A 50 15.04 4.89 10.33
CA LYS A 50 15.30 3.55 10.85
C LYS A 50 14.10 3.01 11.62
N GLY A 51 13.65 1.81 11.29
CA GLY A 51 12.49 1.16 11.90
C GLY A 51 11.15 1.48 11.22
N VAL A 52 11.18 2.26 10.13
CA VAL A 52 10.03 2.49 9.25
C VAL A 52 10.16 1.55 8.04
N GLY A 53 9.20 0.68 7.87
CA GLY A 53 9.15 -0.28 6.77
C GLY A 53 8.19 0.14 5.65
N PRO A 54 8.10 -0.66 4.58
CA PRO A 54 7.21 -0.38 3.47
C PRO A 54 5.73 -0.33 3.89
N GLN A 55 5.32 -1.11 4.90
CA GLN A 55 3.96 -1.08 5.43
C GLN A 55 3.60 0.25 6.06
N ASP A 56 4.53 0.88 6.78
CA ASP A 56 4.30 2.18 7.40
C ASP A 56 4.04 3.25 6.32
N VAL A 57 4.85 3.25 5.26
CA VAL A 57 4.68 4.16 4.12
C VAL A 57 3.35 3.89 3.40
N ALA A 58 3.03 2.63 3.15
CA ALA A 58 1.77 2.26 2.52
C ALA A 58 0.57 2.69 3.36
N LEU A 59 0.57 2.44 4.67
CA LEU A 59 -0.49 2.82 5.59
C LEU A 59 -0.67 4.35 5.66
N ALA A 60 0.42 5.11 5.67
CA ALA A 60 0.35 6.57 5.62
C ALA A 60 -0.34 7.07 4.35
N ILE A 61 -0.01 6.49 3.19
CA ILE A 61 -0.64 6.82 1.91
C ILE A 61 -2.11 6.41 1.91
N ILE A 62 -2.44 5.18 2.33
CA ILE A 62 -3.82 4.67 2.39
C ILE A 62 -4.68 5.58 3.26
N GLY A 63 -4.19 5.95 4.44
CA GLY A 63 -4.87 6.87 5.35
C GLY A 63 -5.18 8.23 4.73
N ALA A 64 -4.26 8.75 3.91
CA ALA A 64 -4.41 10.04 3.28
C ALA A 64 -5.42 10.05 2.11
N VAL A 65 -5.51 8.95 1.34
CA VAL A 65 -6.23 8.96 0.06
C VAL A 65 -7.55 8.17 0.04
N PHE A 66 -7.74 7.22 0.98
CA PHE A 66 -8.88 6.30 0.92
C PHE A 66 -10.21 6.99 1.22
N LYS A 67 -10.30 7.73 2.35
CA LYS A 67 -11.58 8.27 2.85
C LYS A 67 -12.27 9.22 1.88
N ASN A 68 -11.52 9.95 1.07
CA ASN A 68 -12.02 10.90 0.09
C ASN A 68 -12.09 10.32 -1.35
N GLY A 69 -11.68 9.06 -1.54
CA GLY A 69 -11.66 8.41 -2.84
C GLY A 69 -10.69 9.07 -3.84
N TYR A 70 -9.66 9.73 -3.36
CA TYR A 70 -8.80 10.60 -4.18
C TYR A 70 -8.16 9.89 -5.37
N VAL A 71 -7.81 8.62 -5.19
CA VAL A 71 -7.18 7.77 -6.21
C VAL A 71 -8.09 6.67 -6.75
N ASN A 72 -9.38 6.71 -6.41
CA ASN A 72 -10.32 5.67 -6.83
C ASN A 72 -10.37 5.53 -8.36
N ASN A 73 -10.14 4.30 -8.85
CA ASN A 73 -10.04 3.96 -10.29
C ASN A 73 -9.02 4.79 -11.09
N LYS A 74 -8.05 5.40 -10.43
CA LYS A 74 -6.92 6.11 -11.07
C LYS A 74 -5.65 5.31 -10.97
N VAL A 75 -4.64 5.66 -11.75
CA VAL A 75 -3.28 5.13 -11.62
C VAL A 75 -2.50 6.02 -10.64
N MET A 76 -1.83 5.40 -9.68
CA MET A 76 -0.88 6.07 -8.80
C MET A 76 0.50 5.97 -9.44
N GLU A 77 1.10 7.11 -9.80
CA GLU A 77 2.46 7.15 -10.34
C GLU A 77 3.44 7.66 -9.28
N PHE A 78 4.33 6.78 -8.84
CA PHE A 78 5.34 7.06 -7.82
C PHE A 78 6.56 7.70 -8.45
N VAL A 79 6.81 8.95 -8.11
CA VAL A 79 7.84 9.80 -8.66
C VAL A 79 8.55 10.60 -7.57
N GLY A 80 9.54 11.36 -7.93
CA GLY A 80 10.27 12.24 -7.01
C GLY A 80 11.59 11.65 -6.51
N PRO A 81 12.44 12.49 -5.88
CA PRO A 81 13.79 12.10 -5.48
C PRO A 81 13.83 11.01 -4.41
N GLY A 82 12.79 10.89 -3.59
CA GLY A 82 12.69 9.86 -2.56
C GLY A 82 12.62 8.44 -3.11
N VAL A 83 12.20 8.24 -4.37
CA VAL A 83 12.20 6.91 -5.01
C VAL A 83 13.58 6.29 -4.98
N ALA A 84 14.63 7.06 -5.24
CA ALA A 84 16.01 6.58 -5.29
C ALA A 84 16.53 6.09 -3.93
N SER A 85 15.95 6.52 -2.80
CA SER A 85 16.34 6.04 -1.47
C SER A 85 15.87 4.62 -1.19
N LEU A 86 14.79 4.16 -1.86
CA LEU A 86 14.11 2.89 -1.61
C LEU A 86 14.73 1.74 -2.41
N SER A 87 14.90 0.58 -1.78
CA SER A 87 15.26 -0.66 -2.47
C SER A 87 14.11 -1.17 -3.36
N ALA A 88 14.38 -2.13 -4.23
CA ALA A 88 13.34 -2.77 -5.03
C ALA A 88 12.29 -3.45 -4.14
N ASP A 89 12.72 -4.19 -3.11
CA ASP A 89 11.83 -4.87 -2.15
C ASP A 89 10.96 -3.88 -1.39
N PHE A 90 11.54 -2.77 -0.94
CA PHE A 90 10.76 -1.73 -0.26
C PHE A 90 9.66 -1.16 -1.15
N ARG A 91 9.99 -0.84 -2.42
CA ARG A 91 9.01 -0.35 -3.40
C ARG A 91 7.91 -1.38 -3.65
N ILE A 92 8.25 -2.66 -3.79
CA ILE A 92 7.28 -3.74 -3.96
C ILE A 92 6.37 -3.83 -2.74
N GLY A 93 6.92 -3.75 -1.52
CA GLY A 93 6.14 -3.78 -0.28
C GLY A 93 5.12 -2.65 -0.17
N VAL A 94 5.49 -1.43 -0.59
CA VAL A 94 4.53 -0.31 -0.69
C VAL A 94 3.50 -0.57 -1.78
N ASP A 95 3.96 -1.02 -2.94
CA ASP A 95 3.18 -1.11 -4.16
C ASP A 95 2.02 -2.12 -4.05
N VAL A 96 2.29 -3.31 -3.48
CA VAL A 96 1.25 -4.33 -3.28
C VAL A 96 0.12 -3.85 -2.38
N MET A 97 0.38 -2.95 -1.44
CA MET A 97 -0.62 -2.37 -0.55
C MET A 97 -1.46 -1.28 -1.21
N THR A 98 -1.10 -0.80 -2.40
CA THR A 98 -1.90 0.21 -3.10
C THR A 98 -3.31 -0.27 -3.46
N THR A 99 -3.52 -1.60 -3.52
CA THR A 99 -4.86 -2.18 -3.72
C THR A 99 -5.87 -1.70 -2.67
N GLU A 100 -5.42 -1.45 -1.45
CA GLU A 100 -6.27 -0.99 -0.35
C GLU A 100 -6.73 0.48 -0.53
N THR A 101 -6.22 1.18 -1.53
CA THR A 101 -6.65 2.54 -1.87
C THR A 101 -7.80 2.59 -2.87
N THR A 102 -8.21 1.44 -3.42
CA THR A 102 -9.16 1.33 -4.55
C THR A 102 -8.66 1.94 -5.86
N CYS A 103 -7.36 2.20 -5.99
CA CYS A 103 -6.78 2.63 -7.26
C CYS A 103 -6.84 1.52 -8.31
N LEU A 104 -6.86 1.90 -9.59
CA LEU A 104 -6.84 0.93 -10.69
C LEU A 104 -5.52 0.17 -10.76
N SER A 105 -4.43 0.90 -10.66
CA SER A 105 -3.08 0.36 -10.70
C SER A 105 -2.08 1.35 -10.10
N SER A 106 -0.83 0.92 -10.01
CA SER A 106 0.31 1.75 -9.63
C SER A 106 1.47 1.51 -10.59
N ILE A 107 2.25 2.55 -10.82
CA ILE A 107 3.49 2.50 -11.60
C ILE A 107 4.57 3.30 -10.88
N TRP A 108 5.83 2.96 -11.12
CA TRP A 108 6.96 3.62 -10.48
C TRP A 108 8.02 4.01 -11.49
N THR A 109 8.70 5.11 -11.24
CA THR A 109 9.97 5.41 -11.90
C THR A 109 10.96 4.28 -11.63
N THR A 110 11.58 3.75 -12.68
CA THR A 110 12.63 2.73 -12.58
C THR A 110 14.02 3.35 -12.56
N ASP A 111 14.96 2.65 -11.97
CA ASP A 111 16.37 3.04 -11.86
C ASP A 111 17.28 1.81 -11.83
N ASP A 112 18.58 2.04 -11.52
CA ASP A 112 19.57 0.97 -11.47
C ASP A 112 19.26 -0.11 -10.41
N LYS A 113 18.54 0.22 -9.33
CA LYS A 113 18.11 -0.77 -8.33
C LYS A 113 17.10 -1.76 -8.91
N ILE A 114 16.20 -1.29 -9.76
CA ILE A 114 15.24 -2.18 -10.45
C ILE A 114 15.95 -2.99 -11.53
N LYS A 115 16.95 -2.40 -12.21
CA LYS A 115 17.78 -3.14 -13.16
C LYS A 115 18.53 -4.27 -12.46
N GLU A 116 19.19 -3.97 -11.34
CA GLU A 116 19.90 -4.96 -10.51
C GLU A 116 18.95 -6.08 -10.03
N PHE A 117 17.72 -5.73 -9.63
CA PHE A 117 16.71 -6.71 -9.25
C PHE A 117 16.46 -7.72 -10.39
N TYR A 118 16.28 -7.26 -11.62
CA TYR A 118 16.11 -8.15 -12.78
C TYR A 118 17.36 -8.99 -13.08
N GLU A 119 18.57 -8.43 -12.91
CA GLU A 119 19.84 -9.16 -13.10
C GLU A 119 19.98 -10.30 -12.08
N ILE A 120 19.71 -10.04 -10.79
CA ILE A 120 19.73 -11.05 -9.72
C ILE A 120 18.73 -12.18 -10.03
N HIS A 121 17.56 -11.85 -10.57
CA HIS A 121 16.53 -12.81 -10.97
C HIS A 121 16.79 -13.46 -12.34
N LYS A 122 17.96 -13.23 -12.94
CA LYS A 122 18.37 -13.78 -14.25
C LYS A 122 17.41 -13.44 -15.39
N ARG A 123 16.86 -12.23 -15.35
CA ARG A 123 15.93 -11.69 -16.35
C ARG A 123 16.28 -10.25 -16.76
N PRO A 124 17.56 -9.93 -17.05
CA PRO A 124 17.97 -8.55 -17.37
C PRO A 124 17.24 -7.97 -18.59
N GLU A 125 16.84 -8.83 -19.53
CA GLU A 125 16.09 -8.46 -20.73
C GLU A 125 14.68 -7.92 -20.42
N SER A 126 14.17 -8.19 -19.22
CA SER A 126 12.84 -7.72 -18.79
C SER A 126 12.85 -6.29 -18.26
N TYR A 127 14.04 -5.74 -17.93
CA TYR A 127 14.16 -4.36 -17.48
C TYR A 127 13.79 -3.38 -18.60
N LYS A 128 13.00 -2.39 -18.26
CA LYS A 128 12.71 -1.23 -19.11
C LYS A 128 12.78 0.03 -18.29
N GLU A 129 13.42 1.05 -18.83
CA GLU A 129 13.39 2.37 -18.22
C GLU A 129 11.96 2.93 -18.29
N LEU A 130 11.46 3.36 -17.15
CA LEU A 130 10.18 4.04 -17.02
C LEU A 130 10.38 5.30 -16.18
N LYS A 131 10.07 6.44 -16.75
CA LYS A 131 10.11 7.74 -16.08
C LYS A 131 9.09 8.69 -16.73
N PRO A 132 8.59 9.69 -15.99
CA PRO A 132 7.79 10.74 -16.61
C PRO A 132 8.60 11.51 -17.66
N ALA A 133 7.91 12.14 -18.59
CA ALA A 133 8.53 13.11 -19.50
C ALA A 133 9.00 14.35 -18.71
N ASP A 134 9.85 15.19 -19.33
CA ASP A 134 10.36 16.43 -18.73
C ASP A 134 9.22 17.35 -18.26
N VAL A 135 8.08 17.31 -18.94
CA VAL A 135 6.83 17.94 -18.54
C VAL A 135 5.76 16.87 -18.51
N ALA A 136 5.24 16.59 -17.34
CA ALA A 136 4.15 15.62 -17.14
C ALA A 136 2.95 16.31 -16.48
N TYR A 137 1.75 15.91 -16.88
CA TYR A 137 0.49 16.42 -16.34
C TYR A 137 -0.20 15.32 -15.53
N TYR A 138 -0.64 15.66 -14.33
CA TYR A 138 -1.34 14.77 -13.43
C TYR A 138 -2.72 15.35 -13.06
N ASP A 139 -3.68 14.47 -12.80
CA ASP A 139 -5.00 14.85 -12.30
C ASP A 139 -4.98 15.27 -10.83
N GLY A 140 -3.87 15.01 -10.16
CA GLY A 140 -3.63 15.39 -8.79
C GLY A 140 -2.28 14.92 -8.29
N MET A 141 -1.94 15.31 -7.06
CA MET A 141 -0.67 14.93 -6.45
C MET A 141 -0.86 14.67 -4.95
N VAL A 142 -0.17 13.66 -4.46
CA VAL A 142 0.03 13.41 -3.03
C VAL A 142 1.51 13.60 -2.75
N TYR A 143 1.85 14.54 -1.89
CA TYR A 143 3.22 14.76 -1.44
C TYR A 143 3.50 13.90 -0.21
N VAL A 144 4.58 13.15 -0.24
CA VAL A 144 5.00 12.25 0.85
C VAL A 144 6.47 12.50 1.17
N ASP A 145 6.73 13.04 2.34
CA ASP A 145 8.07 13.13 2.89
C ASP A 145 8.35 11.87 3.73
N LEU A 146 9.14 10.96 3.17
CA LEU A 146 9.48 9.68 3.79
C LEU A 146 10.16 9.85 5.16
N SER A 147 10.88 10.96 5.37
CA SER A 147 11.58 11.23 6.63
C SER A 147 10.65 11.58 7.79
N THR A 148 9.39 11.90 7.51
CA THR A 148 8.40 12.26 8.53
C THR A 148 7.48 11.10 8.92
N ILE A 149 7.52 10.00 8.18
CA ILE A 149 6.70 8.82 8.45
C ILE A 149 7.23 8.13 9.71
N LYS A 150 6.30 7.82 10.61
CA LYS A 150 6.56 7.08 11.85
C LYS A 150 6.05 5.65 11.73
N PRO A 151 6.44 4.74 12.65
CA PRO A 151 5.82 3.42 12.73
C PRO A 151 4.30 3.52 12.88
N MET A 152 3.59 2.82 12.00
CA MET A 152 2.14 2.90 11.85
C MET A 152 1.45 1.62 12.30
N ILE A 153 0.17 1.73 12.56
CA ILE A 153 -0.71 0.59 12.82
C ILE A 153 -2.08 0.85 12.19
N ALA A 154 -2.63 -0.16 11.54
CA ALA A 154 -4.02 -0.14 11.09
C ALA A 154 -4.90 -0.90 12.09
N MET A 155 -5.95 -0.25 12.53
CA MET A 155 -6.97 -0.87 13.37
C MET A 155 -8.07 -1.50 12.51
N PRO A 156 -8.76 -2.53 12.98
CA PRO A 156 -9.86 -3.11 12.23
C PRO A 156 -10.89 -2.06 11.80
N PHE A 157 -11.58 -2.22 10.67
CA PHE A 157 -11.62 -3.40 9.78
C PHE A 157 -10.97 -3.14 8.42
N HIS A 158 -10.44 -1.94 8.18
CA HIS A 158 -9.84 -1.56 6.90
C HIS A 158 -8.50 -0.85 7.14
N PRO A 159 -7.47 -1.04 6.31
CA PRO A 159 -6.16 -0.40 6.47
C PRO A 159 -6.18 1.14 6.50
N SER A 160 -7.27 1.78 6.04
CA SER A 160 -7.44 3.23 6.18
C SER A 160 -7.78 3.70 7.61
N ASN A 161 -8.06 2.77 8.50
CA ASN A 161 -8.23 3.07 9.93
C ASN A 161 -6.86 3.09 10.62
N VAL A 162 -6.03 4.01 10.22
CA VAL A 162 -4.59 4.03 10.51
C VAL A 162 -4.24 5.14 11.50
N TYR A 163 -3.26 4.83 12.32
CA TYR A 163 -2.67 5.72 13.32
C TYR A 163 -1.17 5.49 13.36
N THR A 164 -0.40 6.47 13.80
CA THR A 164 0.93 6.17 14.32
C THR A 164 0.79 5.39 15.63
N ILE A 165 1.79 4.59 15.97
CA ILE A 165 1.80 3.87 17.27
C ILE A 165 1.74 4.85 18.44
N GLU A 166 2.34 6.04 18.28
CA GLU A 166 2.26 7.11 19.29
C GLU A 166 0.84 7.62 19.46
N GLU A 167 0.12 7.90 18.36
CA GLU A 167 -1.29 8.36 18.39
C GLU A 167 -2.21 7.31 19.02
N LEU A 168 -2.02 6.02 18.64
CA LEU A 168 -2.77 4.94 19.25
C LEU A 168 -2.58 4.92 20.77
N ASN A 169 -1.33 4.96 21.24
CA ASN A 169 -1.03 4.93 22.67
C ASN A 169 -1.53 6.16 23.42
N ALA A 170 -1.50 7.33 22.79
CA ALA A 170 -1.98 8.57 23.40
C ALA A 170 -3.51 8.61 23.55
N ASN A 171 -4.25 7.96 22.65
CA ASN A 171 -5.72 8.00 22.59
C ASN A 171 -6.33 6.59 22.66
N LEU A 172 -5.68 5.67 23.35
CA LEU A 172 -5.95 4.23 23.25
C LEU A 172 -7.42 3.89 23.48
N MET A 173 -8.00 4.33 24.59
CA MET A 173 -9.36 3.93 24.98
C MET A 173 -10.41 4.47 24.01
N ASP A 174 -10.26 5.69 23.51
CA ASP A 174 -11.19 6.31 22.57
C ASP A 174 -11.13 5.60 21.19
N ILE A 175 -9.92 5.26 20.74
CA ILE A 175 -9.73 4.54 19.48
C ILE A 175 -10.33 3.12 19.58
N LEU A 176 -10.07 2.42 20.67
CA LEU A 176 -10.63 1.07 20.88
C LEU A 176 -12.16 1.10 20.97
N ASP A 177 -12.73 2.10 21.65
CA ASP A 177 -14.17 2.28 21.74
C ASP A 177 -14.83 2.50 20.37
N ASP A 178 -14.20 3.33 19.52
CA ASP A 178 -14.67 3.54 18.14
C ASP A 178 -14.58 2.26 17.30
N VAL A 179 -13.48 1.50 17.42
CA VAL A 179 -13.33 0.21 16.73
C VAL A 179 -14.40 -0.80 17.19
N GLU A 180 -14.63 -0.93 18.48
CA GLU A 180 -15.65 -1.84 19.03
C GLU A 180 -17.06 -1.46 18.56
N LYS A 181 -17.41 -0.17 18.54
CA LYS A 181 -18.70 0.32 18.01
C LYS A 181 -18.88 -0.03 16.53
N ARG A 182 -17.84 0.16 15.74
CA ARG A 182 -17.88 -0.21 14.31
C ARG A 182 -17.95 -1.73 14.10
N ALA A 183 -17.29 -2.50 14.98
CA ALA A 183 -17.35 -3.94 14.96
C ALA A 183 -18.78 -4.47 15.11
N LEU A 184 -19.55 -3.93 16.03
CA LEU A 184 -20.95 -4.32 16.26
C LEU A 184 -21.80 -4.14 15.01
N VAL A 185 -21.55 -3.07 14.23
CA VAL A 185 -22.26 -2.82 12.97
C VAL A 185 -21.77 -3.75 11.87
N SER A 186 -20.45 -3.90 11.73
CA SER A 186 -19.83 -4.65 10.62
C SER A 186 -20.03 -6.16 10.74
N LEU A 187 -20.01 -6.70 11.96
CA LEU A 187 -20.20 -8.14 12.20
C LEU A 187 -21.65 -8.55 12.09
N ASP A 188 -22.60 -7.62 12.31
CA ASP A 188 -24.06 -7.88 12.31
C ASP A 188 -24.43 -9.20 13.02
N ASN A 189 -23.75 -9.48 14.12
CA ASN A 189 -23.90 -10.72 14.86
C ASN A 189 -23.83 -10.48 16.37
N ASN A 190 -25.00 -10.43 17.02
CA ASN A 190 -25.14 -10.18 18.45
C ASN A 190 -24.62 -11.32 19.35
N LYS A 191 -24.20 -12.45 18.77
CA LYS A 191 -23.61 -13.56 19.52
C LYS A 191 -22.08 -13.40 19.65
N VAL A 192 -21.49 -12.50 18.91
CA VAL A 192 -20.04 -12.23 18.97
C VAL A 192 -19.81 -11.10 19.97
N ASN A 193 -19.14 -11.42 21.06
CA ASN A 193 -18.63 -10.40 21.96
C ASN A 193 -17.27 -9.93 21.44
N TYR A 194 -17.26 -8.85 20.65
CA TYR A 194 -16.03 -8.26 20.15
C TYR A 194 -15.58 -7.15 21.08
N THR A 195 -14.52 -7.41 21.85
CA THR A 195 -13.94 -6.42 22.76
C THR A 195 -12.43 -6.39 22.62
N LEU A 196 -11.86 -5.19 22.52
CA LEU A 196 -10.44 -4.90 22.52
C LEU A 196 -10.01 -4.23 23.82
N LYS A 197 -10.93 -3.52 24.48
CA LYS A 197 -10.62 -2.82 25.74
C LYS A 197 -10.22 -3.77 26.86
N ASP A 198 -10.72 -5.01 26.85
CA ASP A 198 -10.31 -6.06 27.79
C ASP A 198 -8.85 -6.50 27.63
N LYS A 199 -8.23 -6.16 26.49
CA LYS A 199 -6.81 -6.43 26.22
C LYS A 199 -5.89 -5.29 26.68
N VAL A 200 -6.43 -4.27 27.33
CA VAL A 200 -5.61 -3.17 27.83
C VAL A 200 -5.11 -3.49 29.23
N HIS A 201 -3.80 -3.59 29.38
CA HIS A 201 -3.13 -3.82 30.66
C HIS A 201 -2.10 -2.72 30.89
N ASN A 202 -2.13 -2.10 32.06
CA ASN A 202 -1.22 -1.02 32.43
C ASN A 202 -1.17 0.14 31.41
N GLY A 203 -2.34 0.48 30.82
CA GLY A 203 -2.46 1.54 29.84
C GLY A 203 -1.90 1.23 28.44
N ARG A 204 -1.66 -0.05 28.13
CA ARG A 204 -1.18 -0.51 26.83
C ARG A 204 -2.05 -1.63 26.29
N LEU A 205 -2.25 -1.64 24.98
CA LEU A 205 -2.92 -2.75 24.29
C LEU A 205 -1.96 -3.94 24.25
N TYR A 206 -2.41 -5.05 24.79
CA TYR A 206 -1.67 -6.32 24.77
C TYR A 206 -1.98 -7.10 23.51
N VAL A 207 -0.93 -7.58 22.82
CA VAL A 207 -1.02 -8.43 21.63
C VAL A 207 -0.51 -9.81 22.00
N GLU A 208 -1.38 -10.80 21.87
CA GLU A 208 -1.05 -12.20 22.24
C GLU A 208 -0.31 -12.93 21.12
N GLN A 209 -0.59 -12.57 19.85
CA GLN A 209 -0.03 -13.26 18.70
C GLN A 209 0.25 -12.26 17.58
N GLY A 210 1.44 -12.35 16.99
CA GLY A 210 1.82 -11.65 15.76
C GLY A 210 2.04 -12.65 14.63
N VAL A 211 1.60 -12.32 13.42
CA VAL A 211 1.81 -13.14 12.22
C VAL A 211 2.45 -12.28 11.14
N ILE A 212 3.58 -12.73 10.61
CA ILE A 212 4.22 -12.15 9.43
C ILE A 212 3.90 -13.07 8.26
N ALA A 213 3.15 -12.56 7.28
CA ALA A 213 2.69 -13.39 6.17
C ALA A 213 2.33 -12.56 4.94
N GLY A 214 2.23 -13.24 3.81
CA GLY A 214 1.70 -12.70 2.56
C GLY A 214 2.69 -11.87 1.76
N CYS A 215 2.17 -11.27 0.69
CA CYS A 215 2.95 -10.49 -0.28
C CYS A 215 3.46 -9.15 0.31
N ALA A 216 2.67 -8.52 1.18
CA ALA A 216 3.00 -7.21 1.75
C ALA A 216 3.94 -7.29 2.96
N GLY A 217 3.83 -8.36 3.78
CA GLY A 217 4.62 -8.51 5.00
C GLY A 217 5.75 -9.54 4.89
N GLY A 218 5.82 -10.29 3.80
CA GLY A 218 6.77 -11.39 3.60
C GLY A 218 7.91 -11.10 2.63
N GLY A 219 8.19 -9.83 2.33
CA GLY A 219 9.35 -9.44 1.53
C GLY A 219 10.67 -9.74 2.24
N PHE A 220 11.74 -9.87 1.47
CA PHE A 220 13.05 -10.28 2.00
C PHE A 220 13.66 -9.22 2.94
N GLU A 221 13.40 -7.95 2.69
CA GLU A 221 13.90 -6.83 3.48
C GLU A 221 12.90 -6.29 4.52
N ASN A 222 11.75 -6.94 4.67
CA ASN A 222 10.70 -6.52 5.63
C ASN A 222 10.93 -7.08 7.02
#